data_49fd1cc2817f2b53f713dc80024e303d
#
_entry.id   49fd1cc2817f2b53f713dc80024e303d
#
_cell.length_a   1.000
_cell.length_b   1.000
_cell.length_c   1.000
_cell.angle_alpha   90.00
_cell.angle_beta   90.00
_cell.angle_gamma   90.00
#
_symmetry.space_group_name_H-M   'P 1'
#
loop_
_entity.id
_entity.type
_entity.pdbx_description
1 polymer ?
#
loop_
_entity_poly.entity_id
_entity_poly.type
_entity_poly.pdbx_seq_one_letter_code
_entity_poly.pdbx_strand_id
1 'polypeptide(L)'
;MESILRNARLPAVCWVTFEFPSRFDSVAGVMACKAKTPRSLKVEVIMATTLNVNGTNAASGTSPRSTWSEEVRVLARERNAVILAHNYQLPEIQDIADHVGDSLGLSRIAAETDADEVIFCGVHFMAETAKILSPEKRVFIPDANAGCSLADTINADQLREWKAQHPGAIVVSYVNTTAEVKALTDVCCTSSNAADVVRSIDPEQEILFLPDQFLGAHVRRVTGRNNIHVWAGECHVHADISPSDLVDTVRANTDAELYIHPECGCTTSALWMAESGEIPGNNTHILSTGGMLEEAKKSTSERVLVATEIGMLHQLRKANPTTEFMPVNPKAACPYMQMITPEKLLDCLRHGRDEVFVEEDIAAAARSAVERMISIGIPGSGE
;
A
#
# COMPACT_ATOMS: atom_id res chain seq x y z
N MET A 1 -21.58 -25.65 51.68
CA MET A 1 -22.46 -26.26 50.67
C MET A 1 -21.89 -25.80 49.32
N GLU A 2 -20.82 -26.32 48.85
CA GLU A 2 -20.52 -27.60 48.17
C GLU A 2 -21.47 -27.91 47.02
N SER A 3 -20.78 -28.13 45.87
CA SER A 3 -21.18 -28.71 44.58
C SER A 3 -21.88 -27.72 43.63
N ILE A 4 -21.27 -27.36 42.49
CA ILE A 4 -21.02 -28.17 41.31
C ILE A 4 -19.91 -27.52 40.47
N LEU A 5 -18.71 -28.10 40.43
CA LEU A 5 -17.70 -27.93 39.40
C LEU A 5 -17.56 -29.27 38.68
N ARG A 6 -17.84 -29.33 37.39
CA ARG A 6 -17.22 -30.33 36.49
C ARG A 6 -17.25 -29.90 35.02
N ASN A 7 -16.02 -29.90 34.48
CA ASN A 7 -15.65 -30.12 33.08
C ASN A 7 -15.69 -28.95 32.06
N ALA A 8 -14.56 -28.22 32.00
CA ALA A 8 -13.99 -27.79 30.72
C ALA A 8 -12.46 -27.93 30.80
N ARG A 9 -11.88 -28.84 30.02
CA ARG A 9 -10.44 -28.99 29.83
C ARG A 9 -9.96 -27.89 28.85
N LEU A 10 -9.17 -26.95 29.37
CA LEU A 10 -8.34 -26.06 28.56
C LEU A 10 -6.96 -26.73 28.36
N PRO A 11 -6.33 -26.59 27.17
CA PRO A 11 -4.97 -27.10 26.97
C PRO A 11 -3.97 -26.20 27.70
N ALA A 12 -2.96 -26.84 28.25
CA ALA A 12 -1.88 -26.21 29.02
C ALA A 12 -1.06 -25.25 28.17
N VAL A 13 -1.04 -23.97 28.55
CA VAL A 13 -0.09 -22.98 28.05
C VAL A 13 1.23 -23.18 28.78
N CYS A 14 2.26 -23.59 28.05
CA CYS A 14 3.61 -23.75 28.57
C CYS A 14 4.27 -22.36 28.68
N TRP A 15 4.42 -21.84 29.88
CA TRP A 15 5.22 -20.66 30.17
C TRP A 15 6.69 -21.04 30.22
N VAL A 16 7.49 -20.58 29.29
CA VAL A 16 8.96 -20.67 29.39
C VAL A 16 9.45 -19.35 29.97
N THR A 17 9.86 -19.39 31.22
CA THR A 17 10.58 -18.29 31.85
C THR A 17 12.06 -18.37 31.46
N PHE A 18 12.57 -17.34 30.77
CA PHE A 18 13.99 -17.16 30.58
C PHE A 18 14.58 -16.36 31.75
N GLU A 19 15.41 -17.00 32.58
CA GLU A 19 16.31 -16.30 33.47
C GLU A 19 17.61 -15.95 32.69
N PHE A 20 17.97 -14.66 32.65
CA PHE A 20 19.23 -14.18 32.12
C PHE A 20 20.31 -14.28 33.24
N PRO A 21 21.42 -14.99 33.03
CA PRO A 21 22.56 -14.88 33.92
C PRO A 21 23.43 -13.69 33.51
N SER A 22 23.68 -12.79 34.45
CA SER A 22 24.71 -11.77 34.36
C SER A 22 26.10 -12.39 34.53
N ARG A 23 26.92 -12.41 33.49
CA ARG A 23 28.37 -12.18 33.46
C ARG A 23 28.98 -12.75 32.18
N PHE A 24 29.68 -11.89 31.49
CA PHE A 24 30.61 -12.25 30.42
C PHE A 24 31.80 -13.03 31.00
N ASP A 25 32.14 -14.16 30.39
CA ASP A 25 33.53 -14.58 30.21
C ASP A 25 33.59 -15.61 29.04
N SER A 26 34.57 -15.42 28.19
CA SER A 26 34.91 -16.16 26.98
C SER A 26 35.15 -17.65 27.22
N VAL A 27 34.60 -18.52 26.34
CA VAL A 27 35.33 -19.68 25.77
C VAL A 27 34.53 -20.26 24.61
N ALA A 28 35.21 -20.49 23.48
CA ALA A 28 34.70 -21.17 22.31
C ALA A 28 34.41 -22.66 22.61
N GLY A 29 33.18 -23.12 22.27
CA GLY A 29 32.81 -24.52 22.35
C GLY A 29 31.91 -24.89 21.16
N VAL A 30 32.45 -25.62 20.19
CA VAL A 30 31.71 -26.21 19.07
C VAL A 30 30.87 -27.37 19.59
N MET A 31 29.55 -27.24 19.58
CA MET A 31 28.63 -28.37 19.81
C MET A 31 28.05 -28.83 18.46
N ALA A 32 28.49 -30.02 18.03
CA ALA A 32 27.95 -30.70 16.88
C ALA A 32 26.62 -31.40 17.23
N CYS A 33 25.54 -30.90 16.65
CA CYS A 33 24.24 -31.55 16.72
C CYS A 33 24.07 -32.53 15.57
N LYS A 34 24.03 -33.84 15.86
CA LYS A 34 23.74 -34.88 14.88
C LYS A 34 22.24 -34.93 14.59
N ALA A 35 21.81 -34.40 13.45
CA ALA A 35 20.47 -34.61 12.94
C ALA A 35 20.46 -35.91 12.07
N LYS A 36 19.52 -36.82 12.35
CA LYS A 36 19.22 -37.99 11.56
C LYS A 36 18.49 -37.57 10.28
N THR A 37 19.07 -37.93 9.12
CA THR A 37 18.47 -37.75 7.80
C THR A 37 17.38 -38.78 7.52
N PRO A 38 16.24 -38.42 6.93
CA PRO A 38 15.36 -39.36 6.24
C PRO A 38 15.67 -39.38 4.73
N ARG A 39 15.69 -40.60 4.24
CA ARG A 39 15.72 -41.16 2.89
C ARG A 39 15.58 -40.21 1.68
N SER A 40 16.53 -40.42 0.78
CA SER A 40 16.64 -39.89 -0.58
C SER A 40 15.38 -40.01 -1.44
N LEU A 41 14.91 -38.87 -1.95
CA LEU A 41 14.10 -38.77 -3.16
C LEU A 41 15.07 -38.52 -4.33
N LYS A 42 15.08 -39.46 -5.29
CA LYS A 42 15.79 -39.28 -6.57
C LYS A 42 15.01 -38.26 -7.41
N VAL A 43 15.62 -37.13 -7.71
CA VAL A 43 15.15 -36.20 -8.74
C VAL A 43 15.83 -36.60 -10.04
N GLU A 44 15.08 -37.11 -11.01
CA GLU A 44 15.55 -37.30 -12.38
C GLU A 44 15.64 -35.94 -13.06
N VAL A 45 16.84 -35.54 -13.41
CA VAL A 45 17.11 -34.37 -14.25
C VAL A 45 16.91 -34.78 -15.70
N ILE A 46 15.83 -34.34 -16.32
CA ILE A 46 15.62 -34.47 -17.76
C ILE A 46 16.48 -33.42 -18.46
N MET A 47 17.56 -33.83 -19.08
CA MET A 47 18.32 -32.97 -19.99
C MET A 47 17.50 -32.74 -21.27
N ALA A 48 17.10 -31.49 -21.49
CA ALA A 48 16.51 -31.07 -22.76
C ALA A 48 17.63 -30.94 -23.80
N THR A 49 17.53 -31.77 -24.83
CA THR A 49 18.41 -31.76 -26.00
C THR A 49 18.14 -30.53 -26.85
N THR A 50 19.16 -29.71 -27.06
CA THR A 50 19.14 -28.59 -28.01
C THR A 50 19.03 -29.10 -29.43
N LEU A 51 17.89 -28.92 -30.07
CA LEU A 51 17.75 -29.05 -31.52
C LEU A 51 18.01 -27.66 -32.16
N ASN A 52 19.12 -27.61 -32.86
CA ASN A 52 19.51 -26.51 -33.72
C ASN A 52 18.76 -26.66 -35.06
N VAL A 53 17.82 -25.79 -35.35
CA VAL A 53 17.16 -25.70 -36.66
C VAL A 53 17.39 -24.31 -37.23
N ASN A 54 18.38 -24.20 -38.10
CA ASN A 54 18.50 -23.11 -39.04
C ASN A 54 17.35 -23.19 -40.05
N GLY A 55 16.44 -22.26 -39.99
CA GLY A 55 15.36 -22.09 -40.95
C GLY A 55 14.96 -20.59 -41.01
N THR A 56 15.52 -19.90 -42.00
CA THR A 56 15.12 -18.56 -42.42
C THR A 56 13.68 -18.60 -42.91
N ASN A 57 12.75 -17.94 -42.14
CA ASN A 57 11.53 -17.41 -42.68
C ASN A 57 11.18 -16.12 -41.92
N ALA A 58 11.37 -15.01 -42.63
CA ALA A 58 10.84 -13.72 -42.22
C ALA A 58 9.30 -13.77 -42.29
N ALA A 59 8.66 -14.05 -41.18
CA ALA A 59 7.26 -13.72 -40.95
C ALA A 59 7.21 -12.58 -39.98
N SER A 60 6.64 -11.45 -40.41
CA SER A 60 6.33 -10.27 -39.57
C SER A 60 5.40 -10.70 -38.42
N GLY A 61 5.98 -11.16 -37.31
CA GLY A 61 5.24 -11.49 -36.10
C GLY A 61 5.06 -10.21 -35.28
N THR A 62 3.86 -9.64 -35.30
CA THR A 62 3.40 -8.71 -34.28
C THR A 62 3.63 -9.33 -32.92
N SER A 63 4.36 -8.64 -32.05
CA SER A 63 4.64 -9.08 -30.69
C SER A 63 3.33 -9.37 -29.96
N PRO A 64 3.18 -10.47 -29.18
CA PRO A 64 1.98 -10.76 -28.42
C PRO A 64 1.55 -9.63 -27.47
N ARG A 65 2.52 -8.80 -27.03
CA ARG A 65 2.24 -7.60 -26.19
C ARG A 65 1.55 -6.48 -26.95
N SER A 66 1.85 -6.27 -28.23
CA SER A 66 1.19 -5.20 -29.01
C SER A 66 -0.29 -5.53 -29.24
N THR A 67 -0.63 -6.77 -29.49
CA THR A 67 -2.02 -7.21 -29.66
C THR A 67 -2.85 -7.07 -28.40
N TRP A 68 -2.30 -7.39 -27.22
CA TRP A 68 -3.01 -7.21 -25.95
C TRP A 68 -3.33 -5.75 -25.63
N SER A 69 -2.34 -4.87 -25.72
CA SER A 69 -2.52 -3.44 -25.40
C SER A 69 -3.47 -2.74 -26.40
N GLU A 70 -3.41 -3.13 -27.67
CA GLU A 70 -4.34 -2.61 -28.67
C GLU A 70 -5.78 -3.06 -28.38
N GLU A 71 -5.99 -4.31 -28.01
CA GLU A 71 -7.31 -4.83 -27.67
C GLU A 71 -7.88 -4.13 -26.42
N VAL A 72 -7.10 -3.97 -25.35
CA VAL A 72 -7.50 -3.23 -24.15
C VAL A 72 -7.96 -1.81 -24.51
N ARG A 73 -7.19 -1.08 -25.35
CA ARG A 73 -7.54 0.28 -25.77
C ARG A 73 -8.80 0.33 -26.63
N VAL A 74 -9.03 -0.67 -27.48
CA VAL A 74 -10.26 -0.77 -28.30
C VAL A 74 -11.47 -0.98 -27.39
N LEU A 75 -11.41 -1.97 -26.50
CA LEU A 75 -12.50 -2.30 -25.58
C LEU A 75 -12.81 -1.15 -24.61
N ALA A 76 -11.80 -0.47 -24.08
CA ALA A 76 -12.00 0.68 -23.19
C ALA A 76 -12.75 1.80 -23.91
N ARG A 77 -12.37 2.10 -25.18
CA ARG A 77 -13.10 3.11 -25.98
C ARG A 77 -14.53 2.70 -26.31
N GLU A 78 -14.76 1.42 -26.69
CA GLU A 78 -16.11 0.91 -27.01
C GLU A 78 -17.05 0.98 -25.79
N ARG A 79 -16.51 0.87 -24.59
CA ARG A 79 -17.26 0.93 -23.33
C ARG A 79 -17.34 2.34 -22.74
N ASN A 80 -16.72 3.33 -23.36
CA ASN A 80 -16.49 4.65 -22.75
C ASN A 80 -15.90 4.54 -21.34
N ALA A 81 -14.88 3.70 -21.19
CA ALA A 81 -14.24 3.38 -19.91
C ALA A 81 -12.92 4.10 -19.75
N VAL A 82 -12.63 4.60 -18.53
CA VAL A 82 -11.33 5.09 -18.10
C VAL A 82 -10.61 4.02 -17.28
N ILE A 83 -9.35 3.77 -17.56
CA ILE A 83 -8.50 2.83 -16.82
C ILE A 83 -7.64 3.62 -15.85
N LEU A 84 -7.87 3.43 -14.54
CA LEU A 84 -7.11 4.04 -13.46
C LEU A 84 -6.20 3.00 -12.81
N ALA A 85 -4.89 3.27 -12.70
CA ALA A 85 -3.94 2.35 -12.09
C ALA A 85 -3.19 2.99 -10.92
N HIS A 86 -3.10 2.29 -9.81
CA HIS A 86 -2.28 2.73 -8.69
C HIS A 86 -0.79 2.57 -9.00
N ASN A 87 0.06 3.42 -8.41
CA ASN A 87 1.52 3.41 -8.55
C ASN A 87 2.18 2.07 -8.18
N TYR A 88 1.48 1.19 -7.46
CA TYR A 88 1.98 -0.14 -7.03
C TYR A 88 1.56 -1.27 -7.99
N GLN A 89 0.91 -0.95 -9.10
CA GLN A 89 0.53 -1.94 -10.10
C GLN A 89 1.73 -2.50 -10.87
N LEU A 90 1.50 -3.63 -11.53
CA LEU A 90 2.47 -4.19 -12.48
C LEU A 90 2.81 -3.15 -13.57
N PRO A 91 4.07 -3.08 -14.05
CA PRO A 91 4.47 -2.13 -15.08
C PRO A 91 3.58 -2.15 -16.32
N GLU A 92 3.16 -3.34 -16.76
CA GLU A 92 2.29 -3.50 -17.93
C GLU A 92 0.90 -2.85 -17.73
N ILE A 93 0.36 -2.92 -16.51
CA ILE A 93 -0.91 -2.28 -16.14
C ILE A 93 -0.73 -0.77 -16.05
N GLN A 94 0.38 -0.30 -15.46
CA GLN A 94 0.68 1.11 -15.40
C GLN A 94 0.86 1.72 -16.81
N ASP A 95 1.47 0.99 -17.74
CA ASP A 95 1.74 1.48 -19.11
C ASP A 95 0.49 1.53 -20.00
N ILE A 96 -0.55 0.76 -19.70
CA ILE A 96 -1.81 0.75 -20.46
C ILE A 96 -2.86 1.69 -19.88
N ALA A 97 -2.78 2.03 -18.59
CA ALA A 97 -3.74 2.90 -17.92
C ALA A 97 -3.78 4.31 -18.51
N ASP A 98 -4.97 4.90 -18.50
CA ASP A 98 -5.15 6.30 -18.90
C ASP A 98 -4.54 7.25 -17.87
N HIS A 99 -4.64 6.87 -16.57
CA HIS A 99 -4.05 7.59 -15.45
C HIS A 99 -3.39 6.65 -14.47
N VAL A 100 -2.17 7.01 -14.06
CA VAL A 100 -1.42 6.33 -12.99
C VAL A 100 -1.18 7.34 -11.88
N GLY A 101 -1.42 6.95 -10.62
CA GLY A 101 -1.27 7.88 -9.52
C GLY A 101 -1.39 7.24 -8.13
N ASP A 102 -1.43 8.11 -7.13
CA ASP A 102 -1.76 7.75 -5.75
C ASP A 102 -3.28 7.70 -5.53
N SER A 103 -3.69 7.23 -4.36
CA SER A 103 -5.11 7.08 -4.02
C SER A 103 -5.89 8.40 -4.11
N LEU A 104 -5.27 9.53 -3.72
CA LEU A 104 -5.93 10.84 -3.74
C LEU A 104 -6.14 11.34 -5.17
N GLY A 105 -5.09 11.30 -5.98
CA GLY A 105 -5.15 11.71 -7.38
C GLY A 105 -6.15 10.89 -8.17
N LEU A 106 -6.11 9.55 -8.02
CA LEU A 106 -7.06 8.67 -8.71
C LEU A 106 -8.50 8.85 -8.24
N SER A 107 -8.74 9.14 -6.95
CA SER A 107 -10.08 9.44 -6.44
C SER A 107 -10.65 10.73 -7.07
N ARG A 108 -9.82 11.78 -7.23
CA ARG A 108 -10.22 13.01 -7.91
C ARG A 108 -10.58 12.75 -9.37
N ILE A 109 -9.73 12.00 -10.09
CA ILE A 109 -9.99 11.63 -11.48
C ILE A 109 -11.29 10.82 -11.61
N ALA A 110 -11.52 9.86 -10.72
CA ALA A 110 -12.75 9.06 -10.72
C ALA A 110 -14.00 9.93 -10.51
N ALA A 111 -13.91 10.98 -9.69
CA ALA A 111 -15.01 11.92 -9.44
C ALA A 111 -15.28 12.86 -10.64
N GLU A 112 -14.24 13.24 -11.38
CA GLU A 112 -14.31 14.28 -12.42
C GLU A 112 -14.44 13.73 -13.84
N THR A 113 -14.12 12.45 -14.08
CA THR A 113 -14.13 11.87 -15.45
C THR A 113 -15.52 11.87 -16.06
N ASP A 114 -15.60 12.11 -17.38
CA ASP A 114 -16.83 11.99 -18.17
C ASP A 114 -17.10 10.55 -18.66
N ALA A 115 -16.22 9.60 -18.34
CA ALA A 115 -16.39 8.20 -18.72
C ALA A 115 -17.63 7.58 -18.01
N ASP A 116 -18.31 6.67 -18.70
CA ASP A 116 -19.44 5.92 -18.14
C ASP A 116 -18.99 4.81 -17.21
N GLU A 117 -17.79 4.27 -17.46
CA GLU A 117 -17.21 3.17 -16.70
C GLU A 117 -15.80 3.53 -16.19
N VAL A 118 -15.50 3.09 -14.96
CA VAL A 118 -14.17 3.19 -14.34
C VAL A 118 -13.63 1.79 -14.14
N ILE A 119 -12.51 1.46 -14.78
CA ILE A 119 -11.77 0.22 -14.53
C ILE A 119 -10.65 0.55 -13.54
N PHE A 120 -10.83 0.17 -12.30
CA PHE A 120 -9.89 0.51 -11.24
C PHE A 120 -8.85 -0.60 -11.03
N CYS A 121 -7.66 -0.45 -11.59
CA CYS A 121 -6.52 -1.33 -11.38
C CYS A 121 -5.81 -0.93 -10.06
N GLY A 122 -6.30 -1.49 -8.98
CA GLY A 122 -5.87 -1.23 -7.60
C GLY A 122 -6.39 -2.31 -6.67
N VAL A 123 -6.77 -1.92 -5.45
CA VAL A 123 -7.38 -2.81 -4.46
C VAL A 123 -8.82 -2.39 -4.15
N HIS A 124 -9.60 -3.28 -3.57
CA HIS A 124 -11.07 -3.19 -3.48
C HIS A 124 -11.56 -1.87 -2.89
N PHE A 125 -11.00 -1.39 -1.78
CA PHE A 125 -11.43 -0.14 -1.15
C PHE A 125 -11.25 1.09 -2.05
N MET A 126 -10.33 1.07 -3.02
CA MET A 126 -10.15 2.15 -4.00
C MET A 126 -11.30 2.18 -5.00
N ALA A 127 -11.72 1.01 -5.48
CA ALA A 127 -12.88 0.89 -6.35
C ALA A 127 -14.19 1.25 -5.62
N GLU A 128 -14.35 0.86 -4.35
CA GLU A 128 -15.44 1.34 -3.49
C GLU A 128 -15.43 2.88 -3.35
N THR A 129 -14.25 3.47 -3.14
CA THR A 129 -14.10 4.93 -3.02
C THR A 129 -14.53 5.64 -4.31
N ALA A 130 -14.14 5.10 -5.48
CA ALA A 130 -14.60 5.60 -6.78
C ALA A 130 -16.12 5.46 -6.93
N LYS A 131 -16.70 4.33 -6.51
CA LYS A 131 -18.16 4.10 -6.55
C LYS A 131 -18.93 5.05 -5.62
N ILE A 132 -18.40 5.34 -4.42
CA ILE A 132 -18.99 6.31 -3.47
C ILE A 132 -19.02 7.71 -4.08
N LEU A 133 -17.93 8.12 -4.75
CA LEU A 133 -17.82 9.44 -5.39
C LEU A 133 -18.67 9.58 -6.65
N SER A 134 -18.80 8.51 -7.42
CA SER A 134 -19.50 8.49 -8.71
C SER A 134 -20.52 7.35 -8.75
N PRO A 135 -21.63 7.47 -8.00
CA PRO A 135 -22.60 6.39 -7.84
C PRO A 135 -23.36 6.05 -9.15
N GLU A 136 -23.43 7.00 -10.08
CA GLU A 136 -24.05 6.82 -11.40
C GLU A 136 -23.18 6.01 -12.36
N LYS A 137 -21.85 5.95 -12.12
CA LYS A 137 -20.90 5.24 -12.98
C LYS A 137 -20.80 3.77 -12.61
N ARG A 138 -20.51 2.94 -13.58
CA ARG A 138 -20.13 1.56 -13.33
C ARG A 138 -18.65 1.50 -12.98
N VAL A 139 -18.31 0.93 -11.84
CA VAL A 139 -16.93 0.77 -11.37
C VAL A 139 -16.57 -0.70 -11.34
N PHE A 140 -15.48 -1.06 -11.96
CA PHE A 140 -14.97 -2.43 -12.03
C PHE A 140 -13.59 -2.55 -11.41
N ILE A 141 -13.31 -3.69 -10.80
CA ILE A 141 -11.99 -4.10 -10.37
C ILE A 141 -11.65 -5.42 -11.06
N PRO A 142 -10.54 -5.55 -11.83
CA PRO A 142 -10.27 -6.75 -12.63
C PRO A 142 -10.08 -8.05 -11.83
N ASP A 143 -9.98 -7.98 -10.51
CA ASP A 143 -10.05 -9.11 -9.59
C ASP A 143 -10.72 -8.68 -8.28
N ALA A 144 -11.89 -9.22 -7.98
CA ALA A 144 -12.65 -8.93 -6.76
C ALA A 144 -11.92 -9.35 -5.46
N ASN A 145 -10.93 -10.27 -5.56
CA ASN A 145 -10.12 -10.69 -4.40
C ASN A 145 -8.92 -9.78 -4.12
N ALA A 146 -8.69 -8.75 -4.94
CA ALA A 146 -7.65 -7.76 -4.71
C ALA A 146 -8.01 -6.88 -3.49
N GLY A 147 -7.84 -7.45 -2.28
CA GLY A 147 -8.12 -6.84 -0.98
C GLY A 147 -7.00 -5.94 -0.47
N CYS A 148 -7.06 -5.61 0.83
CA CYS A 148 -6.02 -4.83 1.50
C CYS A 148 -5.90 -5.24 2.97
N SER A 149 -4.76 -5.80 3.36
CA SER A 149 -4.53 -6.23 4.75
C SER A 149 -4.64 -5.08 5.77
N LEU A 150 -4.29 -3.86 5.37
CA LEU A 150 -4.45 -2.69 6.24
C LEU A 150 -5.94 -2.35 6.42
N ALA A 151 -6.74 -2.42 5.35
CA ALA A 151 -8.18 -2.18 5.44
C ALA A 151 -8.87 -3.21 6.35
N ASP A 152 -8.36 -4.44 6.40
CA ASP A 152 -8.90 -5.53 7.22
C ASP A 152 -8.54 -5.43 8.71
N THR A 153 -7.69 -4.46 9.11
CA THR A 153 -7.29 -4.31 10.53
C THR A 153 -8.37 -3.70 11.41
N ILE A 154 -9.39 -3.08 10.83
CA ILE A 154 -10.53 -2.49 11.53
C ILE A 154 -11.83 -2.71 10.74
N ASN A 155 -12.91 -3.04 11.43
CA ASN A 155 -14.26 -3.10 10.87
C ASN A 155 -15.18 -2.04 11.49
N ALA A 156 -16.40 -1.92 10.94
CA ALA A 156 -17.37 -0.94 11.38
C ALA A 156 -17.79 -1.10 12.86
N ASP A 157 -17.91 -2.34 13.36
CA ASP A 157 -18.31 -2.58 14.74
C ASP A 157 -17.21 -2.15 15.72
N GLN A 158 -15.96 -2.48 15.43
CA GLN A 158 -14.80 -2.02 16.21
C GLN A 158 -14.71 -0.48 16.24
N LEU A 159 -14.98 0.17 15.11
CA LEU A 159 -14.99 1.63 15.06
C LEU A 159 -16.14 2.21 15.90
N ARG A 160 -17.35 1.61 15.87
CA ARG A 160 -18.47 2.03 16.74
C ARG A 160 -18.11 1.92 18.23
N GLU A 161 -17.50 0.81 18.64
CA GLU A 161 -17.03 0.62 20.01
C GLU A 161 -15.97 1.65 20.41
N TRP A 162 -15.03 1.95 19.52
CA TRP A 162 -13.98 2.94 19.78
C TRP A 162 -14.54 4.37 19.88
N LYS A 163 -15.47 4.74 18.99
CA LYS A 163 -16.21 6.02 19.08
C LYS A 163 -16.99 6.17 20.40
N ALA A 164 -17.58 5.08 20.89
CA ALA A 164 -18.32 5.11 22.15
C ALA A 164 -17.41 5.37 23.38
N GLN A 165 -16.13 5.01 23.31
CA GLN A 165 -15.12 5.29 24.34
C GLN A 165 -14.60 6.74 24.28
N HIS A 166 -14.79 7.44 23.14
CA HIS A 166 -14.33 8.80 22.88
C HIS A 166 -15.48 9.68 22.37
N PRO A 167 -16.49 9.99 23.19
CA PRO A 167 -17.66 10.74 22.76
C PRO A 167 -17.29 12.14 22.31
N GLY A 168 -17.64 12.48 21.08
CA GLY A 168 -17.36 13.79 20.48
C GLY A 168 -16.02 13.86 19.72
N ALA A 169 -15.19 12.83 19.74
CA ALA A 169 -13.97 12.79 18.93
C ALA A 169 -14.29 12.75 17.43
N ILE A 170 -13.48 13.43 16.62
CA ILE A 170 -13.56 13.42 15.16
C ILE A 170 -12.83 12.18 14.62
N VAL A 171 -13.48 11.42 13.76
CA VAL A 171 -12.88 10.26 13.09
C VAL A 171 -12.20 10.70 11.80
N VAL A 172 -10.89 10.55 11.77
CA VAL A 172 -10.05 10.72 10.57
C VAL A 172 -9.63 9.34 10.08
N SER A 173 -10.15 8.93 8.94
CA SER A 173 -9.86 7.62 8.38
C SER A 173 -8.94 7.73 7.18
N TYR A 174 -7.79 7.07 7.24
CA TYR A 174 -7.03 6.82 6.02
C TYR A 174 -7.90 6.02 5.04
N VAL A 175 -7.85 6.37 3.76
CA VAL A 175 -8.75 5.82 2.72
C VAL A 175 -8.69 4.29 2.59
N ASN A 176 -7.64 3.66 3.12
CA ASN A 176 -7.44 2.21 3.18
C ASN A 176 -8.36 1.57 4.23
N THR A 177 -9.66 1.67 4.02
CA THR A 177 -10.74 1.15 4.85
C THR A 177 -11.91 0.73 3.97
N THR A 178 -12.82 -0.11 4.48
CA THR A 178 -14.03 -0.50 3.74
C THR A 178 -15.05 0.65 3.66
N ALA A 179 -16.04 0.51 2.79
CA ALA A 179 -17.13 1.49 2.67
C ALA A 179 -17.91 1.65 3.99
N GLU A 180 -18.12 0.57 4.76
CA GLU A 180 -18.82 0.59 6.05
C GLU A 180 -18.04 1.36 7.11
N VAL A 181 -16.71 1.29 7.11
CA VAL A 181 -15.85 2.10 7.99
C VAL A 181 -15.90 3.57 7.58
N LYS A 182 -15.87 3.85 6.27
CA LYS A 182 -16.01 5.21 5.74
C LYS A 182 -17.36 5.84 6.08
N ALA A 183 -18.44 5.05 6.15
CA ALA A 183 -19.77 5.51 6.56
C ALA A 183 -19.85 5.99 8.03
N LEU A 184 -18.87 5.61 8.87
CA LEU A 184 -18.74 6.04 10.26
C LEU A 184 -17.68 7.13 10.47
N THR A 185 -17.04 7.57 9.39
CA THR A 185 -15.90 8.49 9.36
C THR A 185 -16.37 9.91 9.13
N ASP A 186 -15.77 10.89 9.82
CA ASP A 186 -16.07 12.31 9.64
C ASP A 186 -15.30 12.93 8.48
N VAL A 187 -14.06 12.48 8.25
CA VAL A 187 -13.23 12.88 7.11
C VAL A 187 -12.23 11.79 6.75
N CYS A 188 -12.17 11.42 5.48
CA CYS A 188 -11.12 10.54 4.98
C CYS A 188 -9.84 11.34 4.67
N CYS A 189 -8.70 10.64 4.60
CA CYS A 189 -7.44 11.21 4.17
C CYS A 189 -6.64 10.18 3.35
N THR A 190 -5.56 10.63 2.72
CA THR A 190 -4.52 9.78 2.18
C THR A 190 -3.17 10.17 2.77
N SER A 191 -2.11 9.40 2.52
CA SER A 191 -0.75 9.78 2.92
C SER A 191 -0.31 11.14 2.33
N SER A 192 -0.94 11.57 1.22
CA SER A 192 -0.64 12.85 0.57
C SER A 192 -1.18 14.06 1.33
N ASN A 193 -2.31 13.94 2.04
CA ASN A 193 -3.00 15.07 2.67
C ASN A 193 -3.40 14.86 4.14
N ALA A 194 -3.00 13.76 4.76
CA ALA A 194 -3.40 13.45 6.15
C ALA A 194 -3.04 14.56 7.15
N ALA A 195 -1.86 15.17 6.99
CA ALA A 195 -1.45 16.29 7.84
C ALA A 195 -2.35 17.52 7.65
N ASP A 196 -2.73 17.84 6.41
CA ASP A 196 -3.59 18.98 6.09
C ASP A 196 -5.03 18.74 6.56
N VAL A 197 -5.53 17.52 6.41
CA VAL A 197 -6.82 17.10 7.00
C VAL A 197 -6.82 17.33 8.51
N VAL A 198 -5.79 16.87 9.21
CA VAL A 198 -5.69 17.04 10.67
C VAL A 198 -5.54 18.53 11.06
N ARG A 199 -4.80 19.32 10.29
CA ARG A 199 -4.69 20.80 10.51
C ARG A 199 -6.00 21.53 10.29
N SER A 200 -6.89 21.03 9.44
CA SER A 200 -8.22 21.61 9.17
C SER A 200 -9.23 21.40 10.32
N ILE A 201 -8.90 20.55 11.29
CA ILE A 201 -9.73 20.24 12.45
C ILE A 201 -9.31 21.14 13.62
N ASP A 202 -10.28 21.65 14.40
CA ASP A 202 -10.03 22.46 15.58
C ASP A 202 -8.92 21.84 16.46
N PRO A 203 -7.89 22.60 16.87
CA PRO A 203 -6.77 22.10 17.65
C PRO A 203 -7.14 21.40 18.96
N GLU A 204 -8.24 21.84 19.61
CA GLU A 204 -8.72 21.27 20.87
C GLU A 204 -9.56 20.01 20.66
N GLN A 205 -9.99 19.73 19.43
CA GLN A 205 -10.82 18.59 19.10
C GLN A 205 -10.01 17.28 19.17
N GLU A 206 -10.51 16.30 19.91
CA GLU A 206 -9.94 14.94 19.96
C GLU A 206 -10.13 14.24 18.61
N ILE A 207 -9.13 13.48 18.17
CA ILE A 207 -9.14 12.78 16.89
C ILE A 207 -8.91 11.28 17.11
N LEU A 208 -9.74 10.46 16.47
CA LEU A 208 -9.50 9.02 16.26
C LEU A 208 -8.93 8.83 14.85
N PHE A 209 -7.66 8.49 14.76
CA PHE A 209 -6.95 8.27 13.50
C PHE A 209 -6.80 6.77 13.23
N LEU A 210 -7.28 6.31 12.08
CA LEU A 210 -7.27 4.89 11.70
C LEU A 210 -6.96 4.73 10.19
N PRO A 211 -6.62 3.54 9.69
CA PRO A 211 -6.25 2.35 10.44
C PRO A 211 -4.73 2.21 10.68
N ASP A 212 -3.88 3.02 10.03
CA ASP A 212 -2.42 2.86 10.02
C ASP A 212 -1.72 3.57 11.18
N GLN A 213 -0.99 2.79 12.00
CA GLN A 213 -0.29 3.31 13.16
C GLN A 213 0.91 4.19 12.80
N PHE A 214 1.63 3.89 11.73
CA PHE A 214 2.84 4.63 11.34
C PHE A 214 2.48 5.96 10.69
N LEU A 215 1.48 5.96 9.79
CA LEU A 215 0.93 7.21 9.24
C LEU A 215 0.35 8.08 10.36
N GLY A 216 -0.40 7.50 11.32
CA GLY A 216 -0.91 8.22 12.47
C GLY A 216 0.18 8.84 13.34
N ALA A 217 1.25 8.10 13.62
CA ALA A 217 2.42 8.61 14.34
C ALA A 217 3.13 9.73 13.56
N HIS A 218 3.28 9.57 12.25
CA HIS A 218 3.84 10.61 11.38
C HIS A 218 3.01 11.89 11.42
N VAL A 219 1.69 11.78 11.30
CA VAL A 219 0.75 12.92 11.36
C VAL A 219 0.82 13.63 12.72
N ARG A 220 0.84 12.90 13.84
CA ARG A 220 1.06 13.48 15.18
C ARG A 220 2.34 14.31 15.23
N ARG A 221 3.43 13.78 14.71
CA ARG A 221 4.75 14.43 14.70
C ARG A 221 4.72 15.73 13.87
N VAL A 222 4.24 15.68 12.62
CA VAL A 222 4.30 16.84 11.70
C VAL A 222 3.26 17.92 12.02
N THR A 223 2.18 17.58 12.73
CA THR A 223 1.17 18.54 13.19
C THR A 223 1.42 19.05 14.61
N GLY A 224 2.27 18.38 15.39
CA GLY A 224 2.52 18.67 16.80
C GLY A 224 1.33 18.36 17.72
N ARG A 225 0.28 17.69 17.23
CA ARG A 225 -0.95 17.41 18.00
C ARG A 225 -0.76 16.20 18.91
N ASN A 226 -1.17 16.32 20.18
CA ASN A 226 -1.11 15.24 21.17
C ASN A 226 -2.46 14.57 21.41
N ASN A 227 -3.58 15.19 20.98
CA ASN A 227 -4.94 14.70 21.14
C ASN A 227 -5.42 13.84 19.96
N ILE A 228 -4.51 13.07 19.36
CA ILE A 228 -4.80 12.08 18.33
C ILE A 228 -4.60 10.68 18.93
N HIS A 229 -5.66 9.89 18.98
CA HIS A 229 -5.61 8.47 19.28
C HIS A 229 -5.44 7.71 17.96
N VAL A 230 -4.51 6.78 17.93
CA VAL A 230 -4.13 6.08 16.70
C VAL A 230 -4.49 4.60 16.84
N TRP A 231 -5.19 4.05 15.85
CA TRP A 231 -5.46 2.62 15.74
C TRP A 231 -4.16 1.86 15.43
N ALA A 232 -3.99 0.68 16.03
CA ALA A 232 -2.75 -0.10 15.92
C ALA A 232 -2.73 -1.06 14.71
N GLY A 233 -3.26 -0.64 13.56
CA GLY A 233 -3.15 -1.39 12.31
C GLY A 233 -1.88 -1.05 11.54
N GLU A 234 -1.48 -1.94 10.62
CA GLU A 234 -0.31 -1.76 9.76
C GLU A 234 -0.46 -2.45 8.41
N CYS A 235 0.18 -1.91 7.39
CA CYS A 235 0.31 -2.56 6.09
C CYS A 235 1.45 -3.59 6.14
N HIS A 236 1.16 -4.87 5.91
CA HIS A 236 2.18 -5.93 5.98
C HIS A 236 3.37 -5.69 5.03
N VAL A 237 3.15 -5.12 3.83
CA VAL A 237 4.21 -4.83 2.87
C VAL A 237 5.20 -3.78 3.42
N HIS A 238 4.67 -2.72 4.02
CA HIS A 238 5.48 -1.66 4.59
C HIS A 238 6.09 -2.06 5.95
N ALA A 239 5.42 -2.91 6.73
CA ALA A 239 5.95 -3.47 7.97
C ALA A 239 7.12 -4.42 7.72
N ASP A 240 7.12 -5.14 6.59
CA ASP A 240 8.21 -6.03 6.18
C ASP A 240 9.47 -5.28 5.70
N ILE A 241 9.42 -3.95 5.52
CA ILE A 241 10.61 -3.12 5.30
C ILE A 241 11.24 -2.86 6.67
N SER A 242 12.17 -3.72 7.06
CA SER A 242 12.74 -3.66 8.41
C SER A 242 13.67 -2.46 8.62
N PRO A 243 13.78 -1.94 9.86
CA PRO A 243 14.79 -0.95 10.20
C PRO A 243 16.23 -1.39 9.91
N SER A 244 16.56 -2.69 10.05
CA SER A 244 17.87 -3.24 9.72
C SER A 244 18.16 -3.16 8.22
N ASP A 245 17.20 -3.53 7.37
CA ASP A 245 17.36 -3.43 5.90
C ASP A 245 17.61 -1.98 5.48
N LEU A 246 16.88 -1.04 6.10
CA LEU A 246 17.07 0.40 5.89
C LEU A 246 18.50 0.83 6.25
N VAL A 247 18.93 0.50 7.48
CA VAL A 247 20.27 0.86 7.99
C VAL A 247 21.38 0.31 7.09
N ASP A 248 21.30 -0.97 6.76
CA ASP A 248 22.32 -1.64 5.94
C ASP A 248 22.37 -1.06 4.52
N THR A 249 21.20 -0.80 3.92
CA THR A 249 21.11 -0.23 2.57
C THR A 249 21.63 1.21 2.54
N VAL A 250 21.28 2.05 3.52
CA VAL A 250 21.75 3.44 3.60
C VAL A 250 23.26 3.50 3.83
N ARG A 251 23.80 2.68 4.74
CA ARG A 251 25.25 2.61 4.99
C ARG A 251 26.05 2.16 3.78
N ALA A 252 25.47 1.31 2.94
CA ALA A 252 26.10 0.88 1.69
C ALA A 252 26.01 1.94 0.57
N ASN A 253 25.19 3.00 0.74
CA ASN A 253 24.90 4.01 -0.27
C ASN A 253 24.84 5.42 0.37
N THR A 254 25.93 5.88 0.96
CA THR A 254 26.00 7.11 1.78
C THR A 254 25.67 8.40 1.04
N ASP A 255 25.82 8.42 -0.29
CA ASP A 255 25.59 9.59 -1.13
C ASP A 255 24.19 9.60 -1.77
N ALA A 256 23.36 8.56 -1.48
CA ALA A 256 22.02 8.45 -2.03
C ALA A 256 21.03 9.33 -1.26
N GLU A 257 20.01 9.82 -1.96
CA GLU A 257 18.78 10.30 -1.34
C GLU A 257 17.96 9.11 -0.83
N LEU A 258 17.07 9.35 0.14
CA LEU A 258 16.20 8.34 0.72
C LEU A 258 14.75 8.82 0.71
N TYR A 259 13.89 8.12 -0.02
CA TYR A 259 12.44 8.34 -0.04
C TYR A 259 11.75 7.25 0.77
N ILE A 260 10.95 7.66 1.75
CA ILE A 260 10.26 6.75 2.66
C ILE A 260 8.77 7.03 2.64
N HIS A 261 7.96 5.98 2.47
CA HIS A 261 6.52 6.12 2.63
C HIS A 261 6.15 6.21 4.13
N PRO A 262 5.23 7.11 4.55
CA PRO A 262 4.89 7.28 5.96
C PRO A 262 4.20 6.07 6.62
N GLU A 263 3.69 5.10 5.84
CA GLU A 263 3.21 3.80 6.33
C GLU A 263 4.35 2.82 6.67
N CYS A 264 5.59 3.13 6.32
CA CYS A 264 6.72 2.25 6.63
C CYS A 264 7.07 2.33 8.12
N GLY A 265 7.13 1.19 8.78
CA GLY A 265 7.62 1.09 10.16
C GLY A 265 9.08 1.56 10.31
N CYS A 266 9.86 1.56 9.26
CA CYS A 266 11.21 2.07 9.20
C CYS A 266 11.31 3.61 9.28
N THR A 267 10.21 4.36 9.10
CA THR A 267 10.17 5.83 9.14
C THR A 267 10.71 6.39 10.46
N THR A 268 10.31 5.81 11.59
CA THR A 268 10.79 6.25 12.92
C THR A 268 12.29 6.05 13.06
N SER A 269 12.82 4.91 12.58
CA SER A 269 14.25 4.61 12.60
C SER A 269 15.04 5.57 11.70
N ALA A 270 14.54 5.87 10.50
CA ALA A 270 15.19 6.81 9.59
C ALA A 270 15.24 8.24 10.18
N LEU A 271 14.16 8.69 10.81
CA LEU A 271 14.11 9.99 11.48
C LEU A 271 15.14 10.07 12.61
N TRP A 272 15.21 9.02 13.44
CA TRP A 272 16.19 8.94 14.53
C TRP A 272 17.62 8.95 13.99
N MET A 273 17.91 8.20 12.93
CA MET A 273 19.21 8.17 12.28
C MET A 273 19.59 9.51 11.64
N ALA A 274 18.62 10.21 11.05
CA ALA A 274 18.83 11.56 10.51
C ALA A 274 19.14 12.56 11.62
N GLU A 275 18.44 12.46 12.76
CA GLU A 275 18.62 13.34 13.92
C GLU A 275 19.94 13.07 14.66
N SER A 276 20.36 11.80 14.74
CA SER A 276 21.66 11.38 15.31
C SER A 276 22.85 11.66 14.38
N GLY A 277 22.60 12.04 13.13
CA GLY A 277 23.64 12.28 12.11
C GLY A 277 24.21 11.00 11.49
N GLU A 278 23.56 9.85 11.69
CA GLU A 278 23.96 8.58 11.07
C GLU A 278 23.62 8.53 9.57
N ILE A 279 22.59 9.27 9.15
CA ILE A 279 22.25 9.52 7.75
C ILE A 279 22.08 11.02 7.50
N PRO A 280 22.32 11.51 6.26
CA PRO A 280 22.11 12.92 5.94
C PRO A 280 20.63 13.31 6.04
N GLY A 281 20.25 14.11 7.03
CA GLY A 281 18.86 14.50 7.27
C GLY A 281 18.25 15.32 6.12
N ASN A 282 19.08 16.09 5.41
CA ASN A 282 18.67 16.87 4.23
C ASN A 282 18.40 16.02 2.98
N ASN A 283 18.84 14.76 2.96
CA ASN A 283 18.64 13.83 1.86
C ASN A 283 17.59 12.75 2.20
N THR A 284 16.88 12.90 3.33
CA THR A 284 15.84 11.94 3.77
C THR A 284 14.47 12.59 3.67
N HIS A 285 13.60 12.03 2.85
CA HIS A 285 12.29 12.57 2.53
C HIS A 285 11.19 11.56 2.90
N ILE A 286 10.24 11.97 3.74
CA ILE A 286 9.05 11.17 4.06
C ILE A 286 7.92 11.67 3.17
N LEU A 287 7.50 10.85 2.21
CA LEU A 287 6.67 11.24 1.09
C LEU A 287 5.59 10.20 0.80
N SER A 288 4.41 10.67 0.40
CA SER A 288 3.44 9.82 -0.30
C SER A 288 3.98 9.38 -1.67
N THR A 289 3.34 8.41 -2.33
CA THR A 289 3.77 7.99 -3.68
C THR A 289 3.70 9.12 -4.69
N GLY A 290 2.69 9.99 -4.61
CA GLY A 290 2.61 11.22 -5.42
C GLY A 290 3.76 12.18 -5.09
N GLY A 291 4.06 12.38 -3.81
CA GLY A 291 5.19 13.20 -3.35
C GLY A 291 6.54 12.66 -3.82
N MET A 292 6.74 11.33 -3.79
CA MET A 292 7.95 10.69 -4.32
C MET A 292 8.13 10.97 -5.82
N LEU A 293 7.04 10.94 -6.59
CA LEU A 293 7.09 11.22 -8.03
C LEU A 293 7.47 12.67 -8.30
N GLU A 294 6.90 13.62 -7.56
CA GLU A 294 7.22 15.04 -7.72
C GLU A 294 8.65 15.37 -7.28
N GLU A 295 9.15 14.71 -6.25
CA GLU A 295 10.54 14.89 -5.81
C GLU A 295 11.52 14.24 -6.78
N ALA A 296 11.21 13.06 -7.31
CA ALA A 296 12.02 12.37 -8.32
C ALA A 296 12.24 13.22 -9.59
N LYS A 297 11.23 13.98 -10.03
CA LYS A 297 11.35 14.89 -11.18
C LYS A 297 12.35 16.03 -10.96
N LYS A 298 12.63 16.39 -9.71
CA LYS A 298 13.52 17.49 -9.31
C LYS A 298 14.90 17.00 -8.88
N SER A 299 14.99 15.73 -8.45
CA SER A 299 16.24 15.17 -7.95
C SER A 299 17.34 15.20 -9.01
N THR A 300 18.53 15.58 -8.57
CA THR A 300 19.78 15.54 -9.33
C THR A 300 20.73 14.49 -8.80
N SER A 301 20.30 13.70 -7.83
CA SER A 301 21.10 12.63 -7.24
C SER A 301 21.30 11.48 -8.23
N GLU A 302 22.51 10.93 -8.24
CA GLU A 302 22.82 9.76 -9.06
C GLU A 302 21.99 8.53 -8.61
N ARG A 303 21.70 8.45 -7.29
CA ARG A 303 20.98 7.33 -6.69
C ARG A 303 19.95 7.78 -5.67
N VAL A 304 18.78 7.12 -5.67
CA VAL A 304 17.70 7.28 -4.69
C VAL A 304 17.30 5.92 -4.14
N LEU A 305 17.35 5.76 -2.82
CA LEU A 305 16.82 4.59 -2.12
C LEU A 305 15.34 4.80 -1.86
N VAL A 306 14.52 3.78 -2.09
CA VAL A 306 13.06 3.87 -2.02
C VAL A 306 12.52 2.84 -1.04
N ALA A 307 11.96 3.31 0.08
CA ALA A 307 11.34 2.50 1.12
C ALA A 307 9.81 2.54 0.99
N THR A 308 9.30 1.81 0.00
CA THR A 308 7.89 1.53 -0.25
C THR A 308 7.75 0.30 -1.13
N GLU A 309 6.54 0.00 -1.58
CA GLU A 309 6.22 -1.08 -2.51
C GLU A 309 6.96 -0.90 -3.85
N ILE A 310 7.50 -1.99 -4.38
CA ILE A 310 8.45 -1.96 -5.53
C ILE A 310 7.82 -1.52 -6.87
N GLY A 311 6.51 -1.61 -7.05
CA GLY A 311 5.81 -1.12 -8.26
C GLY A 311 6.00 0.37 -8.47
N MET A 312 6.23 1.13 -7.39
CA MET A 312 6.52 2.56 -7.45
C MET A 312 7.75 2.88 -8.30
N LEU A 313 8.73 1.99 -8.33
CA LEU A 313 9.99 2.20 -9.06
C LEU A 313 9.76 2.39 -10.56
N HIS A 314 8.69 1.83 -11.13
CA HIS A 314 8.38 1.99 -12.56
C HIS A 314 8.12 3.45 -12.92
N GLN A 315 7.26 4.14 -12.15
CA GLN A 315 6.96 5.56 -12.38
C GLN A 315 8.15 6.46 -12.06
N LEU A 316 8.92 6.17 -11.00
CA LEU A 316 10.10 6.94 -10.64
C LEU A 316 11.14 6.90 -11.77
N ARG A 317 11.43 5.71 -12.33
CA ARG A 317 12.36 5.54 -13.45
C ARG A 317 11.87 6.20 -14.74
N LYS A 318 10.57 6.24 -14.98
CA LYS A 318 9.97 6.99 -16.10
C LYS A 318 10.10 8.50 -15.90
N ALA A 319 9.90 8.98 -14.68
CA ALA A 319 9.94 10.40 -14.35
C ALA A 319 11.36 10.98 -14.40
N ASN A 320 12.35 10.18 -13.96
CA ASN A 320 13.76 10.59 -13.98
C ASN A 320 14.65 9.42 -14.40
N PRO A 321 14.88 9.22 -15.71
CA PRO A 321 15.67 8.10 -16.22
C PRO A 321 17.19 8.25 -15.97
N THR A 322 17.66 9.39 -15.46
CA THR A 322 19.09 9.62 -15.15
C THR A 322 19.46 9.23 -13.74
N THR A 323 18.49 9.04 -12.85
CA THR A 323 18.67 8.62 -11.46
C THR A 323 18.46 7.11 -11.32
N GLU A 324 19.35 6.44 -10.60
CA GLU A 324 19.20 5.04 -10.23
C GLU A 324 18.26 4.91 -9.02
N PHE A 325 17.02 4.42 -9.21
CA PHE A 325 16.08 4.14 -8.13
C PHE A 325 16.21 2.70 -7.66
N MET A 326 16.58 2.51 -6.39
CA MET A 326 16.81 1.22 -5.76
C MET A 326 15.81 0.98 -4.61
N PRO A 327 15.18 -0.20 -4.52
CA PRO A 327 14.31 -0.51 -3.38
C PRO A 327 15.17 -0.78 -2.13
N VAL A 328 14.74 -0.29 -0.96
CA VAL A 328 15.33 -0.69 0.34
C VAL A 328 15.09 -2.17 0.58
N ASN A 329 13.87 -2.66 0.32
CA ASN A 329 13.57 -4.09 0.34
C ASN A 329 13.06 -4.54 -1.04
N PRO A 330 13.83 -5.31 -1.81
CA PRO A 330 13.41 -5.77 -3.15
C PRO A 330 12.25 -6.79 -3.13
N LYS A 331 11.82 -7.24 -1.95
CA LYS A 331 10.69 -8.14 -1.75
C LYS A 331 9.41 -7.41 -1.31
N ALA A 332 9.47 -6.09 -1.12
CA ALA A 332 8.32 -5.29 -0.73
C ALA A 332 7.31 -5.15 -1.88
N ALA A 333 6.64 -6.23 -2.22
CA ALA A 333 5.63 -6.32 -3.27
C ALA A 333 4.26 -6.65 -2.66
N CYS A 334 3.24 -5.91 -3.05
CA CYS A 334 1.88 -6.14 -2.57
C CYS A 334 1.21 -7.26 -3.38
N PRO A 335 0.95 -8.44 -2.78
CA PRO A 335 0.34 -9.55 -3.50
C PRO A 335 -1.06 -9.22 -4.01
N TYR A 336 -1.81 -8.37 -3.30
CA TYR A 336 -3.14 -7.95 -3.71
C TYR A 336 -3.11 -7.04 -4.95
N MET A 337 -2.18 -6.08 -5.01
CA MET A 337 -1.98 -5.26 -6.21
C MET A 337 -1.58 -6.11 -7.42
N GLN A 338 -0.75 -7.13 -7.20
CA GLN A 338 -0.30 -8.05 -8.26
C GLN A 338 -1.37 -9.06 -8.72
N MET A 339 -2.52 -9.13 -8.03
CA MET A 339 -3.67 -9.92 -8.52
C MET A 339 -4.25 -9.35 -9.81
N ILE A 340 -4.10 -8.05 -10.07
CA ILE A 340 -4.52 -7.42 -11.31
C ILE A 340 -3.48 -7.68 -12.38
N THR A 341 -3.75 -8.70 -13.21
CA THR A 341 -2.86 -9.07 -14.32
C THR A 341 -3.39 -8.55 -15.66
N PRO A 342 -2.55 -8.50 -16.71
CA PRO A 342 -2.99 -8.18 -18.06
C PRO A 342 -4.19 -9.00 -18.54
N GLU A 343 -4.21 -10.30 -18.25
CA GLU A 343 -5.29 -11.21 -18.64
C GLU A 343 -6.60 -10.88 -17.92
N LYS A 344 -6.54 -10.56 -16.62
CA LYS A 344 -7.71 -10.19 -15.83
C LYS A 344 -8.28 -8.85 -16.24
N LEU A 345 -7.43 -7.87 -16.53
CA LEU A 345 -7.86 -6.58 -17.07
C LEU A 345 -8.60 -6.78 -18.41
N LEU A 346 -8.05 -7.60 -19.29
CA LEU A 346 -8.68 -7.88 -20.57
C LEU A 346 -10.00 -8.64 -20.41
N ASP A 347 -10.07 -9.63 -19.50
CA ASP A 347 -11.30 -10.38 -19.21
C ASP A 347 -12.38 -9.47 -18.60
N CYS A 348 -12.00 -8.57 -17.70
CA CYS A 348 -12.89 -7.56 -17.13
C CYS A 348 -13.51 -6.67 -18.24
N LEU A 349 -12.70 -6.15 -19.15
CA LEU A 349 -13.16 -5.33 -20.27
C LEU A 349 -14.03 -6.11 -21.26
N ARG A 350 -13.71 -7.38 -21.55
CA ARG A 350 -14.49 -8.21 -22.48
C ARG A 350 -15.86 -8.57 -21.94
N HIS A 351 -15.96 -8.84 -20.64
CA HIS A 351 -17.15 -9.48 -20.07
C HIS A 351 -17.86 -8.63 -19.03
N GLY A 352 -17.32 -7.49 -18.61
CA GLY A 352 -17.90 -6.64 -17.57
C GLY A 352 -18.01 -7.38 -16.23
N ARG A 353 -16.97 -8.16 -15.87
CA ARG A 353 -16.93 -8.89 -14.61
C ARG A 353 -16.37 -8.05 -13.49
N ASP A 354 -16.73 -8.43 -12.26
CA ASP A 354 -16.26 -7.84 -11.02
C ASP A 354 -16.62 -6.35 -10.91
N GLU A 355 -17.89 -6.03 -11.24
CA GLU A 355 -18.47 -4.72 -10.94
C GLU A 355 -18.60 -4.53 -9.43
N VAL A 356 -18.15 -3.38 -8.94
CA VAL A 356 -18.15 -3.04 -7.52
C VAL A 356 -19.47 -2.36 -7.15
N PHE A 357 -20.11 -2.89 -6.13
CA PHE A 357 -21.34 -2.37 -5.56
C PHE A 357 -21.11 -1.91 -4.13
N VAL A 358 -21.68 -0.77 -3.78
CA VAL A 358 -21.76 -0.29 -2.39
C VAL A 358 -23.22 -0.03 -2.11
N GLU A 359 -23.74 -0.54 -0.99
CA GLU A 359 -25.13 -0.32 -0.57
C GLU A 359 -25.42 1.18 -0.50
N GLU A 360 -26.59 1.60 -0.97
CA GLU A 360 -26.90 3.02 -1.19
C GLU A 360 -26.84 3.86 0.11
N ASP A 361 -27.29 3.30 1.22
CA ASP A 361 -27.24 3.94 2.54
C ASP A 361 -25.79 4.08 3.07
N ILE A 362 -24.96 3.06 2.84
CA ILE A 362 -23.52 3.08 3.16
C ILE A 362 -22.81 4.12 2.30
N ALA A 363 -23.03 4.09 0.98
CA ALA A 363 -22.43 5.05 0.07
C ALA A 363 -22.83 6.49 0.38
N ALA A 364 -24.11 6.74 0.69
CA ALA A 364 -24.60 8.05 1.08
C ALA A 364 -23.97 8.55 2.39
N ALA A 365 -23.82 7.67 3.39
CA ALA A 365 -23.18 8.00 4.67
C ALA A 365 -21.68 8.28 4.51
N ALA A 366 -20.97 7.51 3.68
CA ALA A 366 -19.53 7.65 3.45
C ALA A 366 -19.15 8.87 2.60
N ARG A 367 -20.06 9.32 1.73
CA ARG A 367 -19.77 10.31 0.67
C ARG A 367 -19.15 11.60 1.21
N SER A 368 -19.75 12.20 2.23
CA SER A 368 -19.26 13.46 2.78
C SER A 368 -17.81 13.37 3.29
N ALA A 369 -17.44 12.24 3.92
CA ALA A 369 -16.08 12.03 4.41
C ALA A 369 -15.07 11.90 3.26
N VAL A 370 -15.46 11.25 2.17
CA VAL A 370 -14.60 11.07 0.98
C VAL A 370 -14.52 12.37 0.16
N GLU A 371 -15.64 13.11 -0.01
CA GLU A 371 -15.65 14.42 -0.67
C GLU A 371 -14.75 15.44 0.05
N ARG A 372 -14.79 15.46 1.37
CA ARG A 372 -13.86 16.29 2.17
C ARG A 372 -12.41 15.92 1.92
N MET A 373 -12.09 14.63 1.81
CA MET A 373 -10.74 14.18 1.49
C MET A 373 -10.24 14.77 0.16
N ILE A 374 -11.03 14.67 -0.90
CA ILE A 374 -10.60 15.13 -2.23
C ILE A 374 -10.54 16.65 -2.34
N SER A 375 -11.25 17.39 -1.48
CA SER A 375 -11.24 18.85 -1.44
C SER A 375 -10.04 19.45 -0.68
N ILE A 376 -9.37 18.68 0.19
CA ILE A 376 -8.24 19.15 1.01
C ILE A 376 -6.91 18.81 0.31
N GLY A 377 -5.94 19.74 0.37
CA GLY A 377 -4.59 19.57 -0.20
C GLY A 377 -4.55 19.79 -1.72
N ILE A 378 -5.48 20.53 -2.30
CA ILE A 378 -5.38 21.00 -3.70
C ILE A 378 -4.42 22.19 -3.73
N PRO A 379 -3.36 22.18 -4.57
CA PRO A 379 -2.48 23.33 -4.72
C PRO A 379 -3.30 24.59 -5.06
N GLY A 380 -3.25 25.62 -4.21
CA GLY A 380 -3.99 26.88 -4.39
C GLY A 380 -5.35 26.96 -3.71
N SER A 381 -5.83 25.94 -2.99
CA SER A 381 -7.07 25.96 -2.21
C SER A 381 -6.89 26.34 -0.74
N GLY A 382 -5.68 26.67 -0.30
CA GLY A 382 -5.37 27.12 1.05
C GLY A 382 -5.35 28.66 1.11
N GLU A 383 -6.36 29.28 1.75
CA GLU A 383 -6.22 30.54 2.46
C GLU A 383 -5.80 30.27 3.90
#